data_7a6203f050c0871b325c3244937e3904
#
_entry.id   7a6203f050c0871b325c3244937e3904
#
_cell.length_a   1.000
_cell.length_b   1.000
_cell.length_c   1.000
_cell.angle_alpha   90.00
_cell.angle_beta   90.00
_cell.angle_gamma   90.00
#
_symmetry.space_group_name_H-M   'P 1'
#
loop_
_entity.id
_entity.type
_entity.pdbx_description
1 polymer ?
#
loop_
_entity_poly.entity_id
_entity_poly.type
_entity_poly.pdbx_seq_one_letter_code
_entity_poly.pdbx_strand_id
1 'polypeptide(L)'
;MKPKTLFEKIWDRHLIASIDEETNLLFVDMHLVHEVTSPQAFDSLRISKRKVKYPELTLATVDHGVPTSDRALGIKDPLSKKQIDALENNCSEFGITIFGVNDPRQGIVHVIGPEQGITQPGMTIVCGDSHTATHGAFGALAFGIGTSEVEHVLATQTLAMSKPKTMKVEVIGEMNGRITPKDLILGIIREIGTGGGAGHVIEYSGEVIKKMSMENRMTICNMSIEGGARAGMIAPDETTYEYLKNKNYAPKDEEWENALAEWKNLYSDDDAEFDKVVEINVDKLKPSISWGTNPSQVIFIDEEIPSPDSFKNDADKEAAERALEYMDLKPGQKINEIPLDRVFIGSCTNGRIEDLRAAAKIIDGGKVHENINAMVVPGSTLVKKQAEDEGLDKVFINAGFDWREAGCSMCLGMNPDILAPGERCASTSNRNYEGRQGVGGRTHLVSPQMAAAAAINGFFIDVRESN
;
A
#
# COMPACT_ATOMS: atom_id res chain seq x y z
N MET A 1 15.85 -0.25 -32.70
CA MET A 1 15.30 -1.28 -31.78
C MET A 1 13.81 -1.03 -31.69
N LYS A 2 12.97 -2.03 -31.40
CA LYS A 2 11.54 -1.81 -31.17
C LYS A 2 11.39 -0.93 -29.90
N PRO A 3 10.54 0.11 -29.90
CA PRO A 3 10.24 0.88 -28.71
C PRO A 3 9.76 -0.02 -27.58
N LYS A 4 10.12 0.29 -26.34
CA LYS A 4 9.82 -0.53 -25.14
C LYS A 4 9.17 0.30 -24.06
N THR A 5 8.23 -0.30 -23.34
CA THR A 5 7.69 0.24 -22.10
C THR A 5 8.72 0.17 -20.97
N LEU A 6 8.53 0.95 -19.91
CA LEU A 6 9.34 0.86 -18.68
C LEU A 6 9.40 -0.58 -18.16
N PHE A 7 8.23 -1.23 -18.09
CA PHE A 7 8.13 -2.64 -17.69
C PHE A 7 9.01 -3.55 -18.56
N GLU A 8 8.93 -3.44 -19.89
CA GLU A 8 9.72 -4.29 -20.81
C GLU A 8 11.21 -4.06 -20.67
N LYS A 9 11.66 -2.81 -20.43
CA LYS A 9 13.08 -2.50 -20.19
C LYS A 9 13.60 -3.20 -18.93
N ILE A 10 12.81 -3.20 -17.85
CA ILE A 10 13.21 -3.86 -16.60
C ILE A 10 13.12 -5.37 -16.74
N TRP A 11 12.03 -5.88 -17.34
CA TRP A 11 11.87 -7.31 -17.59
C TRP A 11 13.05 -7.90 -18.35
N ASP A 12 13.43 -7.28 -19.45
CA ASP A 12 14.50 -7.79 -20.32
C ASP A 12 15.89 -7.78 -19.65
N ARG A 13 16.10 -6.85 -18.70
CA ARG A 13 17.34 -6.81 -17.90
C ARG A 13 17.44 -7.95 -16.88
N HIS A 14 16.30 -8.44 -16.40
CA HIS A 14 16.23 -9.46 -15.35
C HIS A 14 15.93 -10.85 -15.88
N LEU A 15 15.64 -10.97 -17.16
CA LEU A 15 15.38 -12.26 -17.80
C LEU A 15 16.65 -13.11 -17.87
N ILE A 16 16.68 -14.20 -17.11
CA ILE A 16 17.78 -15.17 -17.10
C ILE A 16 17.60 -16.16 -18.24
N ALA A 17 16.39 -16.73 -18.35
CA ALA A 17 16.06 -17.73 -19.36
C ALA A 17 14.55 -17.83 -19.58
N SER A 18 14.12 -18.26 -20.75
CA SER A 18 12.78 -18.78 -20.98
C SER A 18 12.78 -20.28 -20.72
N ILE A 19 11.94 -20.74 -19.78
CA ILE A 19 11.84 -22.16 -19.41
C ILE A 19 11.01 -22.91 -20.46
N ASP A 20 9.91 -22.29 -20.88
CA ASP A 20 9.04 -22.75 -21.96
C ASP A 20 8.39 -21.52 -22.67
N GLU A 21 7.35 -21.73 -23.48
CA GLU A 21 6.69 -20.66 -24.25
C GLU A 21 6.00 -19.62 -23.37
N GLU A 22 5.58 -19.99 -22.16
CA GLU A 22 4.81 -19.13 -21.26
C GLU A 22 5.61 -18.70 -20.01
N THR A 23 6.60 -19.48 -19.61
CA THR A 23 7.30 -19.33 -18.33
C THR A 23 8.72 -18.79 -18.52
N ASN A 24 9.00 -17.69 -17.84
CA ASN A 24 10.30 -17.04 -17.82
C ASN A 24 10.89 -17.05 -16.41
N LEU A 25 12.21 -17.23 -16.33
CA LEU A 25 12.97 -17.15 -15.09
C LEU A 25 13.59 -15.76 -14.97
N LEU A 26 13.21 -15.04 -13.94
CA LEU A 26 13.71 -13.68 -13.64
C LEU A 26 14.66 -13.72 -12.46
N PHE A 27 15.69 -12.87 -12.50
CA PHE A 27 16.48 -12.53 -11.33
C PHE A 27 15.69 -11.58 -10.42
N VAL A 28 15.87 -11.72 -9.10
CA VAL A 28 15.22 -10.85 -8.09
C VAL A 28 16.31 -10.06 -7.39
N ASP A 29 16.31 -8.72 -7.52
CA ASP A 29 17.32 -7.85 -6.89
C ASP A 29 17.12 -7.73 -5.40
N MET A 30 15.86 -7.72 -4.93
CA MET A 30 15.56 -7.60 -3.50
C MET A 30 14.38 -8.47 -3.11
N HIS A 31 14.58 -9.31 -2.10
CA HIS A 31 13.53 -10.08 -1.45
C HIS A 31 13.22 -9.50 -0.08
N LEU A 32 12.05 -8.94 0.08
CA LEU A 32 11.55 -8.45 1.36
C LEU A 32 10.75 -9.54 2.07
N VAL A 33 10.99 -9.72 3.36
CA VAL A 33 10.40 -10.83 4.14
C VAL A 33 9.79 -10.30 5.44
N HIS A 34 8.66 -10.86 5.84
CA HIS A 34 8.01 -10.58 7.12
C HIS A 34 7.52 -11.85 7.81
N GLU A 35 7.03 -11.73 9.04
CA GLU A 35 6.75 -12.85 9.93
C GLU A 35 5.58 -13.75 9.49
N VAL A 36 4.67 -13.26 8.64
CA VAL A 36 3.43 -14.00 8.33
C VAL A 36 3.62 -15.06 7.26
N THR A 37 4.32 -14.76 6.17
CA THR A 37 4.41 -15.63 4.98
C THR A 37 5.73 -16.39 4.88
N SER A 38 6.65 -16.20 5.80
CA SER A 38 8.00 -16.76 5.72
C SER A 38 8.26 -18.05 6.53
N PRO A 39 7.56 -18.38 7.62
CA PRO A 39 7.94 -19.52 8.48
C PRO A 39 8.03 -20.83 7.72
N GLN A 40 7.02 -21.17 6.91
CA GLN A 40 6.97 -22.41 6.14
C GLN A 40 8.08 -22.46 5.06
N ALA A 41 8.41 -21.33 4.45
CA ALA A 41 9.47 -21.24 3.46
C ALA A 41 10.84 -21.60 4.08
N PHE A 42 11.16 -21.09 5.26
CA PHE A 42 12.39 -21.45 5.99
C PHE A 42 12.40 -22.90 6.45
N ASP A 43 11.26 -23.43 6.92
CA ASP A 43 11.15 -24.85 7.27
C ASP A 43 11.42 -25.76 6.06
N SER A 44 10.91 -25.42 4.90
CA SER A 44 11.18 -26.15 3.66
C SER A 44 12.65 -26.10 3.25
N LEU A 45 13.34 -24.96 3.44
CA LEU A 45 14.79 -24.87 3.22
C LEU A 45 15.55 -25.82 4.13
N ARG A 46 15.19 -25.92 5.41
CA ARG A 46 15.82 -26.87 6.36
C ARG A 46 15.61 -28.33 5.95
N ILE A 47 14.37 -28.70 5.64
CA ILE A 47 14.01 -30.06 5.19
C ILE A 47 14.78 -30.43 3.92
N SER A 48 14.88 -29.54 2.96
CA SER A 48 15.60 -29.74 1.70
C SER A 48 17.12 -29.55 1.82
N LYS A 49 17.63 -29.18 3.02
CA LYS A 49 19.05 -28.87 3.30
C LYS A 49 19.61 -27.78 2.39
N ARG A 50 18.77 -26.81 1.99
CA ARG A 50 19.17 -25.67 1.19
C ARG A 50 19.53 -24.48 2.09
N LYS A 51 20.40 -23.62 1.59
CA LYS A 51 20.74 -22.33 2.23
C LYS A 51 20.02 -21.21 1.49
N VAL A 52 19.90 -20.07 2.13
CA VAL A 52 19.56 -18.83 1.44
C VAL A 52 20.72 -18.48 0.50
N LYS A 53 20.40 -18.22 -0.75
CA LYS A 53 21.40 -18.08 -1.82
C LYS A 53 22.21 -16.79 -1.70
N TYR A 54 21.51 -15.68 -1.46
CA TYR A 54 22.07 -14.33 -1.31
C TYR A 54 21.41 -13.63 -0.13
N PRO A 55 21.88 -13.89 1.13
CA PRO A 55 21.29 -13.25 2.31
C PRO A 55 21.34 -11.71 2.25
N GLU A 56 22.34 -11.15 1.58
CA GLU A 56 22.51 -9.70 1.38
C GLU A 56 21.46 -9.06 0.45
N LEU A 57 20.80 -9.87 -0.38
CA LEU A 57 19.67 -9.44 -1.23
C LEU A 57 18.30 -9.77 -0.60
N THR A 58 18.32 -10.09 0.70
CA THR A 58 17.10 -10.36 1.48
C THR A 58 17.09 -9.48 2.71
N LEU A 59 15.98 -8.81 2.97
CA LEU A 59 15.80 -8.00 4.17
C LEU A 59 14.47 -8.34 4.84
N ALA A 60 14.50 -8.51 6.15
CA ALA A 60 13.33 -8.84 6.94
C ALA A 60 12.92 -7.70 7.88
N THR A 61 11.62 -7.64 8.17
CA THR A 61 11.06 -6.79 9.23
C THR A 61 9.85 -7.48 9.87
N VAL A 62 9.45 -7.02 11.04
CA VAL A 62 8.22 -7.43 11.70
C VAL A 62 7.20 -6.30 11.62
N ASP A 63 6.01 -6.57 11.08
CA ASP A 63 5.05 -5.49 10.79
C ASP A 63 3.58 -5.85 11.02
N HIS A 64 3.18 -7.11 10.84
CA HIS A 64 1.78 -7.53 10.94
C HIS A 64 1.35 -7.91 12.36
N GLY A 65 2.12 -8.77 13.02
CA GLY A 65 1.85 -9.26 14.39
C GLY A 65 2.44 -8.39 15.50
N VAL A 66 3.16 -7.32 15.14
CA VAL A 66 3.82 -6.44 16.12
C VAL A 66 2.79 -5.61 16.89
N PRO A 67 2.92 -5.50 18.26
CA PRO A 67 2.04 -4.65 19.03
C PRO A 67 2.19 -3.18 18.66
N THR A 68 1.08 -2.48 18.51
CA THR A 68 1.01 -1.03 18.34
C THR A 68 0.74 -0.28 19.65
N SER A 69 0.41 -1.00 20.72
CA SER A 69 0.38 -0.48 22.09
C SER A 69 1.79 -0.52 22.72
N ASP A 70 1.88 -0.26 24.02
CA ASP A 70 3.16 -0.25 24.76
C ASP A 70 3.96 -1.56 24.57
N ARG A 71 5.03 -1.47 23.79
CA ARG A 71 5.93 -2.60 23.48
C ARG A 71 6.72 -3.11 24.68
N ALA A 72 6.87 -2.29 25.73
CA ALA A 72 7.50 -2.72 26.97
C ALA A 72 6.74 -3.86 27.66
N LEU A 73 5.45 -4.01 27.37
CA LEU A 73 4.61 -5.10 27.87
C LEU A 73 4.83 -6.43 27.11
N GLY A 74 5.68 -6.43 26.07
CA GLY A 74 5.93 -7.59 25.22
C GLY A 74 4.76 -7.95 24.31
N ILE A 75 4.91 -9.04 23.56
CA ILE A 75 3.90 -9.54 22.60
C ILE A 75 2.99 -10.51 23.37
N LYS A 76 1.75 -10.10 23.61
CA LYS A 76 0.78 -10.86 24.42
C LYS A 76 0.10 -11.97 23.63
N ASP A 77 -0.14 -11.75 22.33
CA ASP A 77 -0.74 -12.79 21.48
C ASP A 77 0.27 -13.91 21.22
N PRO A 78 -0.05 -15.18 21.60
CA PRO A 78 0.91 -16.27 21.45
C PRO A 78 1.25 -16.63 20.00
N LEU A 79 0.32 -16.42 19.07
CA LEU A 79 0.54 -16.71 17.64
C LEU A 79 1.48 -15.67 17.04
N SER A 80 1.20 -14.40 17.24
CA SER A 80 2.06 -13.29 16.81
C SER A 80 3.46 -13.43 17.38
N LYS A 81 3.58 -13.75 18.69
CA LYS A 81 4.87 -13.99 19.31
C LYS A 81 5.63 -15.13 18.63
N LYS A 82 4.97 -16.26 18.38
CA LYS A 82 5.59 -17.42 17.72
C LYS A 82 6.09 -17.08 16.32
N GLN A 83 5.31 -16.31 15.55
CA GLN A 83 5.69 -15.90 14.19
C GLN A 83 6.89 -14.95 14.21
N ILE A 84 6.90 -13.97 15.10
CA ILE A 84 8.00 -13.02 15.25
C ILE A 84 9.27 -13.72 15.71
N ASP A 85 9.19 -14.55 16.77
CA ASP A 85 10.32 -15.34 17.26
C ASP A 85 10.88 -16.24 16.15
N ALA A 86 10.00 -16.85 15.34
CA ALA A 86 10.42 -17.68 14.20
C ALA A 86 11.17 -16.88 13.14
N LEU A 87 10.70 -15.68 12.78
CA LEU A 87 11.38 -14.83 11.81
C LEU A 87 12.76 -14.41 12.32
N GLU A 88 12.87 -13.96 13.57
CA GLU A 88 14.14 -13.54 14.18
C GLU A 88 15.15 -14.70 14.21
N ASN A 89 14.71 -15.89 14.62
CA ASN A 89 15.54 -17.09 14.61
C ASN A 89 15.98 -17.49 13.20
N ASN A 90 15.06 -17.44 12.22
CA ASN A 90 15.35 -17.75 10.83
C ASN A 90 16.39 -16.78 10.25
N CYS A 91 16.21 -15.47 10.48
CA CYS A 91 17.16 -14.48 10.01
C CYS A 91 18.55 -14.68 10.62
N SER A 92 18.62 -14.99 11.92
CA SER A 92 19.88 -15.30 12.61
C SER A 92 20.55 -16.54 12.02
N GLU A 93 19.79 -17.62 11.78
CA GLU A 93 20.32 -18.88 11.23
C GLU A 93 20.84 -18.73 9.81
N PHE A 94 20.10 -17.98 8.96
CA PHE A 94 20.41 -17.85 7.54
C PHE A 94 21.22 -16.61 7.17
N GLY A 95 21.59 -15.79 8.16
CA GLY A 95 22.43 -14.59 7.96
C GLY A 95 21.71 -13.43 7.29
N ILE A 96 20.39 -13.33 7.45
CA ILE A 96 19.57 -12.28 6.85
C ILE A 96 19.50 -11.07 7.80
N THR A 97 19.62 -9.87 7.25
CA THR A 97 19.40 -8.63 8.01
C THR A 97 17.93 -8.48 8.38
N ILE A 98 17.63 -8.23 9.66
CA ILE A 98 16.27 -8.01 10.16
C ILE A 98 16.15 -6.72 10.95
N PHE A 99 15.06 -5.97 10.71
CA PHE A 99 14.60 -4.89 11.56
C PHE A 99 13.54 -5.44 12.51
N GLY A 100 13.99 -5.99 13.64
CA GLY A 100 13.14 -6.61 14.66
C GLY A 100 12.33 -5.60 15.46
N VAL A 101 11.53 -6.07 16.42
CA VAL A 101 10.55 -5.27 17.19
C VAL A 101 11.14 -3.99 17.81
N ASN A 102 12.39 -4.05 18.28
CA ASN A 102 13.07 -2.94 18.95
C ASN A 102 14.12 -2.22 18.08
N ASP A 103 14.22 -2.58 16.78
CA ASP A 103 15.12 -1.87 15.87
C ASP A 103 14.54 -0.47 15.57
N PRO A 104 15.31 0.61 15.64
CA PRO A 104 14.82 1.95 15.33
C PRO A 104 14.36 2.11 13.87
N ARG A 105 14.67 1.16 12.99
CA ARG A 105 14.27 1.12 11.58
C ARG A 105 13.04 0.21 11.35
N GLN A 106 12.49 -0.38 12.43
CA GLN A 106 11.31 -1.25 12.32
C GLN A 106 10.12 -0.49 11.76
N GLY A 107 9.34 -1.14 10.93
CA GLY A 107 8.11 -0.60 10.35
C GLY A 107 7.53 -1.54 9.30
N ILE A 108 6.45 -1.10 8.69
CA ILE A 108 5.78 -1.81 7.61
C ILE A 108 6.76 -2.01 6.45
N VAL A 109 6.87 -3.24 5.97
CA VAL A 109 7.84 -3.65 4.95
C VAL A 109 7.85 -2.71 3.72
N HIS A 110 6.66 -2.26 3.28
CA HIS A 110 6.49 -1.34 2.14
C HIS A 110 6.69 0.15 2.49
N VAL A 111 6.96 0.46 3.74
CA VAL A 111 7.39 1.79 4.20
C VAL A 111 8.90 1.82 4.37
N ILE A 112 9.47 0.83 5.05
CA ILE A 112 10.92 0.82 5.34
C ILE A 112 11.79 0.67 4.08
N GLY A 113 11.33 -0.10 3.09
CA GLY A 113 12.07 -0.27 1.83
C GLY A 113 12.38 1.06 1.15
N PRO A 114 11.38 1.89 0.82
CA PRO A 114 11.56 3.26 0.35
C PRO A 114 12.31 4.15 1.32
N GLU A 115 11.91 4.17 2.58
CA GLU A 115 12.45 5.06 3.61
C GLU A 115 13.96 4.90 3.81
N GLN A 116 14.46 3.66 3.72
CA GLN A 116 15.89 3.36 3.85
C GLN A 116 16.66 3.47 2.53
N GLY A 117 15.98 3.64 1.37
CA GLY A 117 16.61 3.62 0.05
C GLY A 117 16.96 2.22 -0.46
N ILE A 118 16.34 1.18 0.09
CA ILE A 118 16.46 -0.21 -0.37
C ILE A 118 15.74 -0.36 -1.71
N THR A 119 14.61 0.32 -1.86
CA THR A 119 13.86 0.41 -3.11
C THR A 119 14.53 1.40 -4.05
N GLN A 120 14.96 0.94 -5.23
CA GLN A 120 15.63 1.77 -6.22
C GLN A 120 15.04 1.56 -7.61
N PRO A 121 15.15 2.57 -8.51
CA PRO A 121 14.67 2.44 -9.89
C PRO A 121 15.30 1.26 -10.63
N GLY A 122 14.49 0.59 -11.42
CA GLY A 122 14.94 -0.50 -12.28
C GLY A 122 15.11 -1.86 -11.61
N MET A 123 14.94 -1.96 -10.29
CA MET A 123 15.03 -3.23 -9.56
C MET A 123 13.79 -4.10 -9.78
N THR A 124 13.97 -5.41 -9.62
CA THR A 124 12.91 -6.37 -9.35
C THR A 124 12.82 -6.65 -7.85
N ILE A 125 11.64 -6.40 -7.26
CA ILE A 125 11.42 -6.52 -5.82
C ILE A 125 10.24 -7.45 -5.55
N VAL A 126 10.43 -8.44 -4.67
CA VAL A 126 9.35 -9.36 -4.28
C VAL A 126 9.21 -9.44 -2.77
N CYS A 127 7.99 -9.75 -2.33
CA CYS A 127 7.64 -9.97 -0.92
C CYS A 127 6.43 -10.90 -0.85
N GLY A 128 6.27 -11.60 0.25
CA GLY A 128 5.08 -12.42 0.54
C GLY A 128 3.81 -11.60 0.85
N ASP A 129 3.73 -10.36 0.39
CA ASP A 129 2.60 -9.43 0.55
C ASP A 129 2.23 -8.78 -0.78
N SER A 130 0.94 -8.69 -1.07
CA SER A 130 0.43 -8.16 -2.34
C SER A 130 0.74 -6.67 -2.55
N HIS A 131 0.86 -5.86 -1.47
CA HIS A 131 1.15 -4.43 -1.57
C HIS A 131 2.62 -4.12 -1.86
N THR A 132 3.42 -5.13 -2.20
CA THR A 132 4.77 -4.97 -2.77
C THR A 132 4.75 -4.05 -4.01
N ALA A 133 3.63 -3.94 -4.71
CA ALA A 133 3.42 -2.97 -5.78
C ALA A 133 3.73 -1.52 -5.39
N THR A 134 3.72 -1.18 -4.09
CA THR A 134 4.13 0.14 -3.57
C THR A 134 5.49 0.59 -4.10
N HIS A 135 6.44 -0.34 -4.20
CA HIS A 135 7.81 -0.06 -4.64
C HIS A 135 7.89 0.36 -6.12
N GLY A 136 6.86 0.06 -6.91
CA GLY A 136 6.75 0.51 -8.29
C GLY A 136 6.66 2.03 -8.46
N ALA A 137 6.34 2.77 -7.39
CA ALA A 137 6.41 4.23 -7.35
C ALA A 137 7.80 4.80 -7.66
N PHE A 138 8.84 3.98 -7.50
CA PHE A 138 10.23 4.29 -7.79
C PHE A 138 10.69 3.82 -9.18
N GLY A 139 9.81 3.29 -10.00
CA GLY A 139 10.18 2.66 -11.26
C GLY A 139 10.83 1.28 -11.08
N ALA A 140 10.50 0.58 -9.99
CA ALA A 140 10.87 -0.82 -9.78
C ALA A 140 9.74 -1.75 -10.29
N LEU A 141 10.08 -2.93 -10.77
CA LEU A 141 9.12 -3.99 -11.02
C LEU A 141 8.90 -4.78 -9.73
N ALA A 142 7.83 -4.47 -9.03
CA ALA A 142 7.60 -4.96 -7.68
C ALA A 142 6.22 -5.62 -7.53
N PHE A 143 6.17 -6.83 -6.96
CA PHE A 143 4.93 -7.57 -6.82
C PHE A 143 4.96 -8.63 -5.71
N GLY A 144 3.77 -8.97 -5.21
CA GLY A 144 3.58 -10.01 -4.21
C GLY A 144 3.77 -11.41 -4.76
N ILE A 145 4.30 -12.31 -3.93
CA ILE A 145 4.52 -13.72 -4.23
C ILE A 145 3.93 -14.62 -3.15
N GLY A 146 3.59 -15.85 -3.51
CA GLY A 146 3.10 -16.86 -2.58
C GLY A 146 4.21 -17.50 -1.75
N THR A 147 3.83 -18.18 -0.65
CA THR A 147 4.79 -18.81 0.27
C THR A 147 5.76 -19.80 -0.41
N SER A 148 5.30 -20.57 -1.40
CA SER A 148 6.17 -21.48 -2.16
C SER A 148 7.18 -20.72 -3.03
N GLU A 149 6.78 -19.56 -3.54
CA GLU A 149 7.67 -18.68 -4.30
C GLU A 149 8.67 -17.99 -3.37
N VAL A 150 8.28 -17.64 -2.13
CA VAL A 150 9.20 -17.14 -1.09
C VAL A 150 10.34 -18.15 -0.85
N GLU A 151 10.02 -19.46 -0.67
CA GLU A 151 11.03 -20.52 -0.57
C GLU A 151 11.95 -20.54 -1.78
N HIS A 152 11.36 -20.52 -2.98
CA HIS A 152 12.12 -20.56 -4.23
C HIS A 152 13.09 -19.37 -4.35
N VAL A 153 12.63 -18.17 -4.08
CA VAL A 153 13.47 -16.97 -4.14
C VAL A 153 14.57 -17.00 -3.08
N LEU A 154 14.28 -17.42 -1.86
CA LEU A 154 15.32 -17.60 -0.83
C LEU A 154 16.41 -18.59 -1.28
N ALA A 155 16.02 -19.69 -1.93
CA ALA A 155 16.95 -20.74 -2.36
C ALA A 155 17.75 -20.37 -3.61
N THR A 156 17.25 -19.51 -4.50
CA THR A 156 17.79 -19.33 -5.86
C THR A 156 18.00 -17.88 -6.27
N GLN A 157 17.36 -16.93 -5.60
CA GLN A 157 17.25 -15.51 -5.98
C GLN A 157 16.59 -15.31 -7.35
N THR A 158 15.76 -16.24 -7.76
CA THR A 158 15.04 -16.19 -9.04
C THR A 158 13.55 -16.46 -8.84
N LEU A 159 12.74 -16.04 -9.81
CA LEU A 159 11.31 -16.32 -9.86
C LEU A 159 10.90 -16.78 -11.25
N ALA A 160 10.15 -17.88 -11.31
CA ALA A 160 9.54 -18.36 -12.55
C ALA A 160 8.13 -17.79 -12.68
N MET A 161 7.85 -17.07 -13.77
CA MET A 161 6.53 -16.49 -14.01
C MET A 161 6.25 -16.23 -15.50
N SER A 162 4.98 -16.13 -15.85
CA SER A 162 4.56 -15.66 -17.17
C SER A 162 4.72 -14.16 -17.29
N LYS A 163 5.11 -13.67 -18.48
CA LYS A 163 5.25 -12.23 -18.74
C LYS A 163 3.87 -11.56 -18.71
N PRO A 164 3.62 -10.61 -17.79
CA PRO A 164 2.37 -9.87 -17.78
C PRO A 164 2.21 -8.99 -19.03
N LYS A 165 0.97 -8.66 -19.35
CA LYS A 165 0.63 -7.61 -20.30
C LYS A 165 0.90 -6.23 -19.72
N THR A 166 0.91 -5.21 -20.59
CA THR A 166 1.12 -3.81 -20.21
C THR A 166 -0.17 -3.02 -20.27
N MET A 167 -0.41 -2.18 -19.25
CA MET A 167 -1.54 -1.25 -19.22
C MET A 167 -1.03 0.14 -18.85
N LYS A 168 -1.39 1.14 -19.65
CA LYS A 168 -1.15 2.55 -19.34
C LYS A 168 -2.39 3.16 -18.74
N VAL A 169 -2.24 3.83 -17.59
CA VAL A 169 -3.26 4.72 -17.02
C VAL A 169 -2.73 6.14 -17.12
N GLU A 170 -3.30 6.90 -18.05
CA GLU A 170 -2.91 8.28 -18.27
C GLU A 170 -3.84 9.22 -17.51
N VAL A 171 -3.25 10.00 -16.58
CA VAL A 171 -4.00 10.90 -15.72
C VAL A 171 -3.88 12.32 -16.26
N ILE A 172 -5.00 12.87 -16.72
CA ILE A 172 -5.11 14.20 -17.34
C ILE A 172 -5.94 15.14 -16.46
N GLY A 173 -5.84 16.44 -16.76
CA GLY A 173 -6.54 17.51 -16.03
C GLY A 173 -5.68 18.11 -14.92
N GLU A 174 -6.32 18.79 -13.97
CA GLU A 174 -5.66 19.44 -12.84
C GLU A 174 -6.29 19.01 -11.52
N MET A 175 -5.50 18.39 -10.65
CA MET A 175 -5.94 18.06 -9.30
C MET A 175 -6.09 19.34 -8.48
N ASN A 176 -7.30 19.65 -8.04
CA ASN A 176 -7.48 20.75 -7.09
C ASN A 176 -6.93 20.35 -5.72
N GLY A 177 -6.48 21.33 -4.93
CA GLY A 177 -5.68 21.11 -3.73
C GLY A 177 -6.35 20.38 -2.55
N ARG A 178 -7.57 19.86 -2.75
CA ARG A 178 -8.32 19.10 -1.73
C ARG A 178 -8.69 17.68 -2.21
N ILE A 179 -8.28 17.33 -3.43
CA ILE A 179 -8.33 15.96 -3.94
C ILE A 179 -6.99 15.31 -3.66
N THR A 180 -7.02 14.12 -3.11
CA THR A 180 -5.83 13.39 -2.65
C THR A 180 -5.48 12.26 -3.61
N PRO A 181 -4.25 11.72 -3.53
CA PRO A 181 -3.89 10.50 -4.27
C PRO A 181 -4.78 9.31 -3.93
N LYS A 182 -5.30 9.26 -2.69
CA LYS A 182 -6.26 8.22 -2.29
C LYS A 182 -7.58 8.35 -3.04
N ASP A 183 -8.08 9.57 -3.22
CA ASP A 183 -9.28 9.81 -4.02
C ASP A 183 -9.04 9.45 -5.48
N LEU A 184 -7.86 9.77 -6.02
CA LEU A 184 -7.50 9.41 -7.39
C LEU A 184 -7.47 7.90 -7.60
N ILE A 185 -6.76 7.15 -6.74
CA ILE A 185 -6.67 5.70 -6.93
C ILE A 185 -8.01 5.00 -6.70
N LEU A 186 -8.82 5.46 -5.75
CA LEU A 186 -10.20 4.97 -5.57
C LEU A 186 -11.06 5.28 -6.81
N GLY A 187 -10.90 6.46 -7.41
CA GLY A 187 -11.55 6.84 -8.66
C GLY A 187 -11.12 5.97 -9.84
N ILE A 188 -9.83 5.68 -9.96
CA ILE A 188 -9.30 4.75 -10.99
C ILE A 188 -9.90 3.36 -10.81
N ILE A 189 -9.90 2.82 -9.58
CA ILE A 189 -10.45 1.48 -9.29
C ILE A 189 -11.98 1.44 -9.53
N ARG A 190 -12.69 2.53 -9.21
CA ARG A 190 -14.13 2.66 -9.54
C ARG A 190 -14.36 2.54 -11.06
N GLU A 191 -13.50 3.17 -11.87
CA GLU A 191 -13.64 3.19 -13.33
C GLU A 191 -13.27 1.85 -13.97
N ILE A 192 -12.14 1.25 -13.57
CA ILE A 192 -11.67 0.01 -14.18
C ILE A 192 -12.23 -1.27 -13.54
N GLY A 193 -12.78 -1.18 -12.32
CA GLY A 193 -13.22 -2.32 -11.51
C GLY A 193 -12.07 -3.08 -10.86
N THR A 194 -12.40 -4.00 -9.94
CA THR A 194 -11.40 -4.85 -9.23
C THR A 194 -10.67 -5.86 -10.14
N GLY A 195 -11.14 -6.07 -11.36
CA GLY A 195 -10.52 -6.96 -12.35
C GLY A 195 -9.94 -6.26 -13.56
N GLY A 196 -10.04 -4.91 -13.63
CA GLY A 196 -9.67 -4.15 -14.83
C GLY A 196 -8.21 -4.22 -15.23
N GLY A 197 -7.33 -4.43 -14.24
CA GLY A 197 -5.89 -4.62 -14.39
C GLY A 197 -5.43 -6.09 -14.38
N ALA A 198 -6.36 -7.05 -14.37
CA ALA A 198 -6.00 -8.48 -14.28
C ALA A 198 -5.04 -8.91 -15.40
N GLY A 199 -3.94 -9.55 -15.01
CA GLY A 199 -2.89 -9.99 -15.92
C GLY A 199 -1.99 -8.88 -16.47
N HIS A 200 -2.12 -7.64 -16.00
CA HIS A 200 -1.33 -6.49 -16.45
C HIS A 200 -0.40 -5.94 -15.36
N VAL A 201 0.67 -5.32 -15.81
CA VAL A 201 1.42 -4.32 -15.04
C VAL A 201 0.91 -2.95 -15.49
N ILE A 202 0.48 -2.11 -14.54
CA ILE A 202 -0.04 -0.77 -14.82
C ILE A 202 1.12 0.23 -14.73
N GLU A 203 1.31 1.04 -15.78
CA GLU A 203 2.15 2.23 -15.75
C GLU A 203 1.26 3.48 -15.66
N TYR A 204 1.41 4.22 -14.55
CA TYR A 204 0.72 5.50 -14.34
C TYR A 204 1.54 6.63 -14.91
N SER A 205 0.90 7.51 -15.68
CA SER A 205 1.55 8.58 -16.40
C SER A 205 0.69 9.85 -16.44
N GLY A 206 1.21 10.90 -17.02
CA GLY A 206 0.57 12.21 -17.15
C GLY A 206 1.15 13.26 -16.19
N GLU A 207 0.86 14.54 -16.48
CA GLU A 207 1.41 15.67 -15.73
C GLU A 207 0.98 15.70 -14.27
N VAL A 208 -0.19 15.15 -13.95
CA VAL A 208 -0.70 15.01 -12.56
C VAL A 208 0.23 14.07 -11.77
N ILE A 209 0.58 12.92 -12.35
CA ILE A 209 1.45 11.93 -11.70
C ILE A 209 2.86 12.48 -11.50
N LYS A 210 3.41 13.19 -12.50
CA LYS A 210 4.74 13.79 -12.43
C LYS A 210 4.87 14.83 -11.30
N LYS A 211 3.81 15.59 -11.02
CA LYS A 211 3.77 16.60 -9.96
C LYS A 211 3.61 16.03 -8.55
N MET A 212 3.34 14.73 -8.41
CA MET A 212 3.15 14.07 -7.10
C MET A 212 4.47 13.89 -6.36
N SER A 213 4.40 14.03 -5.02
CA SER A 213 5.47 13.57 -4.13
C SER A 213 5.63 12.05 -4.19
N MET A 214 6.74 11.52 -3.65
CA MET A 214 6.95 10.07 -3.61
C MET A 214 5.90 9.36 -2.75
N GLU A 215 5.47 9.95 -1.63
CA GLU A 215 4.42 9.42 -0.77
C GLU A 215 3.10 9.29 -1.53
N ASN A 216 2.78 10.29 -2.35
CA ASN A 216 1.59 10.29 -3.18
C ASN A 216 1.66 9.20 -4.28
N ARG A 217 2.81 9.05 -4.93
CA ARG A 217 3.06 7.99 -5.93
C ARG A 217 2.98 6.60 -5.29
N MET A 218 3.51 6.44 -4.07
CA MET A 218 3.41 5.19 -3.32
C MET A 218 1.97 4.81 -2.99
N THR A 219 1.10 5.77 -2.67
CA THR A 219 -0.33 5.52 -2.47
C THR A 219 -1.00 4.98 -3.74
N ILE A 220 -0.68 5.56 -4.91
CA ILE A 220 -1.21 5.10 -6.21
C ILE A 220 -0.75 3.66 -6.51
N CYS A 221 0.55 3.41 -6.46
CA CYS A 221 1.11 2.09 -6.79
C CYS A 221 0.69 1.02 -5.76
N ASN A 222 0.57 1.38 -4.47
CA ASN A 222 0.12 0.48 -3.41
C ASN A 222 -1.23 -0.15 -3.76
N MET A 223 -2.20 0.64 -4.22
CA MET A 223 -3.57 0.18 -4.48
C MET A 223 -3.79 -0.32 -5.92
N SER A 224 -2.76 -0.48 -6.73
CA SER A 224 -2.88 -1.10 -8.07
C SER A 224 -3.44 -2.52 -8.00
N ILE A 225 -3.12 -3.23 -6.93
CA ILE A 225 -3.56 -4.62 -6.68
C ILE A 225 -5.07 -4.69 -6.47
N GLU A 226 -5.68 -3.66 -5.90
CA GLU A 226 -7.13 -3.57 -5.71
C GLU A 226 -7.88 -3.39 -7.05
N GLY A 227 -7.19 -2.87 -8.08
CA GLY A 227 -7.65 -2.89 -9.48
C GLY A 227 -7.35 -4.20 -10.23
N GLY A 228 -6.80 -5.22 -9.53
CA GLY A 228 -6.47 -6.53 -10.07
C GLY A 228 -5.12 -6.62 -10.79
N ALA A 229 -4.33 -5.56 -10.81
CA ALA A 229 -3.04 -5.55 -11.50
C ALA A 229 -1.99 -6.43 -10.80
N ARG A 230 -1.01 -6.92 -11.56
CA ARG A 230 0.14 -7.64 -11.03
C ARG A 230 1.11 -6.70 -10.31
N ALA A 231 1.29 -5.50 -10.84
CA ALA A 231 2.10 -4.43 -10.28
C ALA A 231 1.60 -3.07 -10.78
N GLY A 232 1.97 -2.00 -10.08
CA GLY A 232 1.81 -0.63 -10.53
C GLY A 232 3.17 0.04 -10.59
N MET A 233 3.43 0.86 -11.61
CA MET A 233 4.72 1.49 -11.83
C MET A 233 4.55 2.97 -12.19
N ILE A 234 5.53 3.78 -11.79
CA ILE A 234 5.70 5.17 -12.22
C ILE A 234 7.16 5.34 -12.64
N ALA A 235 7.38 5.91 -13.82
CA ALA A 235 8.74 6.17 -14.28
C ALA A 235 9.48 7.10 -13.29
N PRO A 236 10.73 6.77 -12.91
CA PRO A 236 11.50 7.60 -11.99
C PRO A 236 11.88 8.92 -12.64
N ASP A 237 11.89 9.99 -11.86
CA ASP A 237 12.25 11.34 -12.25
C ASP A 237 13.01 12.06 -11.14
N GLU A 238 13.23 13.36 -11.27
CA GLU A 238 13.96 14.17 -10.27
C GLU A 238 13.34 14.04 -8.87
N THR A 239 12.01 13.92 -8.73
CA THR A 239 11.35 13.71 -7.43
C THR A 239 11.81 12.39 -6.80
N THR A 240 11.92 11.34 -7.62
CA THR A 240 12.42 10.02 -7.16
C THR A 240 13.89 10.10 -6.75
N TYR A 241 14.71 10.77 -7.55
CA TYR A 241 16.16 10.88 -7.28
C TYR A 241 16.43 11.69 -6.02
N GLU A 242 15.74 12.81 -5.83
CA GLU A 242 15.86 13.64 -4.62
C GLU A 242 15.42 12.87 -3.36
N TYR A 243 14.34 12.08 -3.45
CA TYR A 243 13.88 11.26 -2.33
C TYR A 243 14.92 10.22 -1.90
N LEU A 244 15.61 9.58 -2.87
CA LEU A 244 16.62 8.54 -2.61
C LEU A 244 17.95 9.11 -2.16
N LYS A 245 18.24 10.34 -2.51
CA LYS A 245 19.53 10.96 -2.21
C LYS A 245 19.82 10.93 -0.71
N ASN A 246 21.01 10.44 -0.36
CA ASN A 246 21.48 10.30 1.01
C ASN A 246 20.75 9.27 1.90
N LYS A 247 19.86 8.44 1.36
CA LYS A 247 19.29 7.32 2.10
C LYS A 247 20.39 6.28 2.43
N ASN A 248 20.17 5.51 3.50
CA ASN A 248 21.20 4.62 4.04
C ASN A 248 21.68 3.54 3.06
N TYR A 249 20.76 2.97 2.27
CA TYR A 249 21.01 1.90 1.30
C TYR A 249 21.05 2.39 -0.15
N ALA A 250 20.84 3.68 -0.38
CA ALA A 250 21.01 4.26 -1.71
C ALA A 250 22.51 4.29 -2.10
N PRO A 251 22.84 4.19 -3.39
CA PRO A 251 24.20 4.35 -3.88
C PRO A 251 24.82 5.67 -3.41
N LYS A 252 26.13 5.70 -3.29
CA LYS A 252 26.87 6.89 -2.80
C LYS A 252 28.00 7.25 -3.76
N ASP A 253 28.37 8.51 -3.72
CA ASP A 253 29.52 9.05 -4.47
C ASP A 253 29.47 8.64 -5.96
N GLU A 254 30.49 7.97 -6.48
CA GLU A 254 30.59 7.54 -7.88
C GLU A 254 29.49 6.53 -8.25
N GLU A 255 29.08 5.66 -7.30
CA GLU A 255 27.99 4.71 -7.52
C GLU A 255 26.65 5.44 -7.72
N TRP A 256 26.44 6.56 -7.03
CA TRP A 256 25.26 7.40 -7.22
C TRP A 256 25.19 7.99 -8.63
N GLU A 257 26.30 8.56 -9.11
CA GLU A 257 26.34 9.15 -10.45
C GLU A 257 26.10 8.10 -11.54
N ASN A 258 26.66 6.91 -11.37
CA ASN A 258 26.44 5.77 -12.28
C ASN A 258 24.97 5.32 -12.26
N ALA A 259 24.41 5.13 -11.06
CA ALA A 259 23.00 4.75 -10.91
C ALA A 259 22.06 5.80 -11.51
N LEU A 260 22.32 7.09 -11.24
CA LEU A 260 21.53 8.19 -11.78
C LEU A 260 21.56 8.22 -13.31
N ALA A 261 22.72 7.97 -13.93
CA ALA A 261 22.85 7.89 -15.38
C ALA A 261 22.00 6.74 -15.99
N GLU A 262 21.89 5.61 -15.28
CA GLU A 262 21.03 4.49 -15.68
C GLU A 262 19.55 4.79 -15.44
N TRP A 263 19.20 5.33 -14.26
CA TRP A 263 17.83 5.63 -13.87
C TRP A 263 17.16 6.63 -14.82
N LYS A 264 17.89 7.60 -15.34
CA LYS A 264 17.41 8.56 -16.34
C LYS A 264 16.97 7.94 -17.67
N ASN A 265 17.26 6.67 -17.91
CA ASN A 265 16.81 5.91 -19.09
C ASN A 265 15.60 5.01 -18.81
N LEU A 266 15.09 4.99 -17.56
CA LEU A 266 13.98 4.17 -17.11
C LEU A 266 12.64 4.89 -17.30
N TYR A 267 12.19 5.01 -18.52
CA TYR A 267 10.87 5.50 -18.93
C TYR A 267 10.42 4.74 -20.16
N SER A 268 9.13 4.73 -20.43
CA SER A 268 8.60 4.17 -21.68
C SER A 268 8.99 5.02 -22.86
N ASP A 269 9.44 4.41 -23.94
CA ASP A 269 9.77 5.13 -25.18
C ASP A 269 8.51 5.79 -25.75
N ASP A 270 8.63 6.92 -26.46
CA ASP A 270 7.48 7.70 -26.94
C ASP A 270 6.52 6.87 -27.82
N ASP A 271 7.08 5.96 -28.63
CA ASP A 271 6.32 5.08 -29.52
C ASP A 271 6.09 3.67 -28.91
N ALA A 272 6.23 3.52 -27.59
CA ALA A 272 5.98 2.22 -26.94
C ALA A 272 4.48 1.86 -26.97
N GLU A 273 4.20 0.64 -27.37
CA GLU A 273 2.84 0.10 -27.45
C GLU A 273 2.44 -0.55 -26.11
N PHE A 274 1.25 -0.21 -25.62
CA PHE A 274 0.62 -0.85 -24.46
C PHE A 274 -0.54 -1.75 -24.92
N ASP A 275 -0.73 -2.89 -24.29
CA ASP A 275 -1.86 -3.79 -24.56
C ASP A 275 -3.20 -3.14 -24.21
N LYS A 276 -3.20 -2.22 -23.25
CA LYS A 276 -4.40 -1.47 -22.82
C LYS A 276 -4.03 -0.04 -22.42
N VAL A 277 -4.85 0.92 -22.80
CA VAL A 277 -4.71 2.32 -22.37
C VAL A 277 -6.03 2.80 -21.77
N VAL A 278 -5.95 3.45 -20.62
CA VAL A 278 -7.10 4.08 -19.92
C VAL A 278 -6.73 5.53 -19.61
N GLU A 279 -7.60 6.46 -19.93
CA GLU A 279 -7.47 7.87 -19.60
C GLU A 279 -8.38 8.23 -18.43
N ILE A 280 -7.84 8.92 -17.42
CA ILE A 280 -8.57 9.37 -16.23
C ILE A 280 -8.48 10.90 -16.16
N ASN A 281 -9.62 11.56 -16.26
CA ASN A 281 -9.71 13.01 -16.10
C ASN A 281 -10.01 13.36 -14.64
N VAL A 282 -9.03 13.98 -13.96
CA VAL A 282 -9.12 14.33 -12.54
C VAL A 282 -9.97 15.56 -12.25
N ASP A 283 -10.32 16.38 -13.26
CA ASP A 283 -11.16 17.56 -13.05
C ASP A 283 -12.57 17.22 -12.53
N LYS A 284 -12.97 15.96 -12.72
CA LYS A 284 -14.26 15.42 -12.27
C LYS A 284 -14.19 14.70 -10.93
N LEU A 285 -12.99 14.47 -10.40
CA LEU A 285 -12.83 13.77 -9.14
C LEU A 285 -13.29 14.62 -7.96
N LYS A 286 -13.86 13.94 -6.99
CA LYS A 286 -14.28 14.48 -5.71
C LYS A 286 -13.78 13.58 -4.60
N PRO A 287 -13.79 14.03 -3.32
CA PRO A 287 -13.46 13.15 -2.20
C PRO A 287 -14.24 11.84 -2.28
N SER A 288 -13.51 10.73 -2.21
CA SER A 288 -14.02 9.40 -2.53
C SER A 288 -14.14 8.53 -1.29
N ILE A 289 -15.21 7.74 -1.22
CA ILE A 289 -15.50 6.84 -0.10
C ILE A 289 -15.93 5.48 -0.66
N SER A 290 -15.36 4.39 -0.16
CA SER A 290 -15.92 3.07 -0.44
C SER A 290 -17.20 2.87 0.39
N TRP A 291 -18.30 2.50 -0.28
CA TRP A 291 -19.58 2.25 0.39
C TRP A 291 -19.85 0.77 0.65
N GLY A 292 -19.18 -0.11 -0.08
CA GLY A 292 -19.42 -1.55 -0.04
C GLY A 292 -18.25 -2.36 0.52
N THR A 293 -18.15 -3.61 0.10
CA THR A 293 -17.23 -4.63 0.61
C THR A 293 -16.06 -4.94 -0.34
N ASN A 294 -15.86 -4.11 -1.36
CA ASN A 294 -14.67 -4.16 -2.21
C ASN A 294 -14.24 -2.75 -2.64
N PRO A 295 -12.96 -2.55 -3.04
CA PRO A 295 -12.41 -1.23 -3.34
C PRO A 295 -12.95 -0.55 -4.60
N SER A 296 -13.74 -1.23 -5.46
CA SER A 296 -14.39 -0.60 -6.62
C SER A 296 -15.78 -0.06 -6.29
N GLN A 297 -16.37 -0.48 -5.17
CA GLN A 297 -17.65 0.04 -4.67
C GLN A 297 -17.43 1.41 -4.00
N VAL A 298 -17.15 2.41 -4.82
CA VAL A 298 -16.81 3.79 -4.42
C VAL A 298 -17.87 4.76 -4.91
N ILE A 299 -18.19 5.74 -4.08
CA ILE A 299 -18.98 6.94 -4.40
C ILE A 299 -18.19 8.18 -4.07
N PHE A 300 -18.56 9.31 -4.68
CA PHE A 300 -18.13 10.62 -4.23
C PHE A 300 -18.97 11.08 -3.03
N ILE A 301 -18.41 11.94 -2.20
CA ILE A 301 -19.03 12.40 -0.94
C ILE A 301 -20.45 12.99 -1.14
N ASP A 302 -20.74 13.58 -2.29
CA ASP A 302 -22.01 14.19 -2.67
C ASP A 302 -22.96 13.26 -3.45
N GLU A 303 -22.57 11.99 -3.63
CA GLU A 303 -23.43 10.97 -4.25
C GLU A 303 -24.20 10.18 -3.17
N GLU A 304 -25.30 9.57 -3.61
CA GLU A 304 -26.09 8.65 -2.79
C GLU A 304 -25.63 7.21 -2.97
N ILE A 305 -25.87 6.38 -1.96
CA ILE A 305 -25.63 4.92 -2.03
C ILE A 305 -26.42 4.34 -3.21
N PRO A 306 -25.75 3.66 -4.16
CA PRO A 306 -26.43 3.18 -5.38
C PRO A 306 -27.44 2.09 -5.10
N SER A 307 -28.52 2.07 -5.90
CA SER A 307 -29.44 0.93 -5.93
C SER A 307 -28.81 -0.25 -6.68
N PRO A 308 -28.97 -1.50 -6.24
CA PRO A 308 -28.60 -2.69 -7.00
C PRO A 308 -29.14 -2.68 -8.44
N ASP A 309 -30.33 -2.12 -8.65
CA ASP A 309 -30.95 -2.02 -9.99
C ASP A 309 -30.23 -1.06 -10.94
N SER A 310 -29.29 -0.24 -10.45
CA SER A 310 -28.45 0.63 -11.29
C SER A 310 -27.33 -0.12 -12.00
N PHE A 311 -27.00 -1.34 -11.57
CA PHE A 311 -25.95 -2.16 -12.17
C PHE A 311 -26.46 -2.94 -13.37
N LYS A 312 -25.61 -3.07 -14.41
CA LYS A 312 -26.00 -3.62 -15.72
C LYS A 312 -26.04 -5.15 -15.78
N ASN A 313 -25.23 -5.81 -14.96
CA ASN A 313 -25.14 -7.27 -14.95
C ASN A 313 -25.55 -7.84 -13.60
N ASP A 314 -26.01 -9.09 -13.61
CA ASP A 314 -26.56 -9.75 -12.42
C ASP A 314 -25.52 -9.96 -11.33
N ALA A 315 -24.24 -10.23 -11.69
CA ALA A 315 -23.17 -10.44 -10.72
C ALA A 315 -22.86 -9.16 -9.92
N ASP A 316 -22.82 -8.00 -10.58
CA ASP A 316 -22.61 -6.71 -9.90
C ASP A 316 -23.84 -6.34 -9.04
N LYS A 317 -25.04 -6.70 -9.51
CA LYS A 317 -26.27 -6.49 -8.76
C LYS A 317 -26.28 -7.32 -7.47
N GLU A 318 -26.01 -8.62 -7.55
CA GLU A 318 -25.90 -9.50 -6.39
C GLU A 318 -24.77 -9.04 -5.43
N ALA A 319 -23.62 -8.62 -5.97
CA ALA A 319 -22.54 -8.08 -5.16
C ALA A 319 -22.94 -6.79 -4.43
N ALA A 320 -23.74 -5.93 -5.07
CA ALA A 320 -24.26 -4.71 -4.45
C ALA A 320 -25.29 -5.03 -3.35
N GLU A 321 -26.21 -5.96 -3.58
CA GLU A 321 -27.18 -6.42 -2.58
C GLU A 321 -26.49 -6.95 -1.32
N ARG A 322 -25.51 -7.86 -1.50
CA ARG A 322 -24.70 -8.40 -0.41
C ARG A 322 -23.90 -7.32 0.33
N ALA A 323 -23.31 -6.37 -0.39
CA ALA A 323 -22.57 -5.29 0.21
C ALA A 323 -23.46 -4.37 1.05
N LEU A 324 -24.66 -4.03 0.57
CA LEU A 324 -25.64 -3.22 1.30
C LEU A 324 -26.09 -3.93 2.60
N GLU A 325 -26.35 -5.22 2.53
CA GLU A 325 -26.72 -6.03 3.70
C GLU A 325 -25.58 -6.03 4.74
N TYR A 326 -24.35 -6.37 4.32
CA TYR A 326 -23.20 -6.42 5.23
C TYR A 326 -22.88 -5.06 5.85
N MET A 327 -22.86 -4.01 5.02
CA MET A 327 -22.56 -2.65 5.45
C MET A 327 -23.74 -1.98 6.17
N ASP A 328 -24.92 -2.61 6.23
CA ASP A 328 -26.15 -2.05 6.80
C ASP A 328 -26.46 -0.65 6.22
N LEU A 329 -26.53 -0.60 4.91
CA LEU A 329 -26.80 0.59 4.13
C LEU A 329 -28.05 0.42 3.28
N LYS A 330 -28.68 1.54 2.91
CA LYS A 330 -29.88 1.55 2.07
C LYS A 330 -29.63 2.33 0.78
N PRO A 331 -30.15 1.85 -0.36
CA PRO A 331 -30.15 2.64 -1.60
C PRO A 331 -30.73 4.04 -1.38
N GLY A 332 -30.11 5.05 -1.99
CA GLY A 332 -30.51 6.45 -1.88
C GLY A 332 -30.12 7.14 -0.56
N GLN A 333 -29.48 6.43 0.36
CA GLN A 333 -28.96 7.03 1.58
C GLN A 333 -27.71 7.86 1.28
N LYS A 334 -27.57 9.02 1.94
CA LYS A 334 -26.36 9.82 1.84
C LYS A 334 -25.30 9.34 2.83
N ILE A 335 -24.08 9.17 2.36
CA ILE A 335 -22.99 8.64 3.18
C ILE A 335 -22.60 9.56 4.36
N ASN A 336 -22.79 10.86 4.21
CA ASN A 336 -22.54 11.85 5.24
C ASN A 336 -23.61 11.93 6.35
N GLU A 337 -24.68 11.12 6.25
CA GLU A 337 -25.71 10.97 7.30
C GLU A 337 -25.48 9.73 8.17
N ILE A 338 -24.43 8.95 7.88
CA ILE A 338 -24.17 7.66 8.52
C ILE A 338 -23.16 7.84 9.66
N PRO A 339 -23.54 7.49 10.90
CA PRO A 339 -22.64 7.61 12.04
C PRO A 339 -21.47 6.61 11.94
N LEU A 340 -20.35 7.01 12.51
CA LEU A 340 -19.14 6.21 12.62
C LEU A 340 -18.86 5.87 14.08
N ASP A 341 -18.18 4.74 14.30
CA ASP A 341 -17.73 4.30 15.63
C ASP A 341 -16.21 4.42 15.76
N ARG A 342 -15.50 4.23 14.65
CA ARG A 342 -14.04 4.16 14.60
C ARG A 342 -13.45 5.03 13.50
N VAL A 343 -12.24 5.51 13.76
CA VAL A 343 -11.38 6.10 12.72
C VAL A 343 -9.98 5.49 12.83
N PHE A 344 -9.45 5.04 11.70
CA PHE A 344 -8.11 4.50 11.59
C PHE A 344 -7.30 5.27 10.55
N ILE A 345 -6.19 5.89 10.99
CA ILE A 345 -5.20 6.54 10.12
C ILE A 345 -3.90 5.76 10.24
N GLY A 346 -3.45 5.15 9.15
CA GLY A 346 -2.27 4.28 9.14
C GLY A 346 -2.19 3.42 7.89
N SER A 347 -1.53 2.26 7.99
CA SER A 347 -1.32 1.29 6.90
C SER A 347 -0.15 1.64 5.96
N CYS A 348 0.31 0.67 5.19
CA CYS A 348 1.30 0.90 4.13
C CYS A 348 0.81 1.88 3.05
N THR A 349 -0.49 2.09 2.94
CA THR A 349 -1.09 3.04 1.99
C THR A 349 -0.90 4.48 2.46
N ASN A 350 -1.32 4.80 3.69
CA ASN A 350 -1.39 6.17 4.20
C ASN A 350 -0.95 6.29 5.68
N GLY A 351 0.22 5.73 6.00
CA GLY A 351 0.87 5.87 7.31
C GLY A 351 2.22 6.60 7.24
N ARG A 352 2.49 7.35 6.16
CA ARG A 352 3.74 8.11 5.96
C ARG A 352 3.64 9.52 6.53
N ILE A 353 4.77 10.20 6.64
CA ILE A 353 4.82 11.51 7.28
C ILE A 353 3.90 12.54 6.61
N GLU A 354 3.78 12.55 5.28
CA GLU A 354 2.89 13.47 4.57
C GLU A 354 1.42 13.21 4.88
N ASP A 355 1.02 11.93 5.03
CA ASP A 355 -0.32 11.54 5.43
C ASP A 355 -0.68 12.06 6.82
N LEU A 356 0.26 11.93 7.77
CA LEU A 356 0.09 12.41 9.14
C LEU A 356 0.01 13.94 9.21
N ARG A 357 0.87 14.64 8.46
CA ARG A 357 0.81 16.12 8.33
C ARG A 357 -0.53 16.58 7.75
N ALA A 358 -0.99 15.90 6.69
CA ALA A 358 -2.25 16.25 6.04
C ALA A 358 -3.46 16.02 6.97
N ALA A 359 -3.49 14.93 7.72
CA ALA A 359 -4.52 14.66 8.71
C ALA A 359 -4.46 15.66 9.88
N ALA A 360 -3.27 15.93 10.43
CA ALA A 360 -3.07 16.89 11.51
C ALA A 360 -3.55 18.31 11.14
N LYS A 361 -3.34 18.73 9.89
CA LYS A 361 -3.82 20.01 9.37
C LYS A 361 -5.34 20.12 9.38
N ILE A 362 -6.06 19.03 9.14
CA ILE A 362 -7.54 19.03 9.19
C ILE A 362 -8.04 19.11 10.62
N ILE A 363 -7.29 18.52 11.56
CA ILE A 363 -7.67 18.52 12.99
C ILE A 363 -7.66 19.95 13.57
N ASP A 364 -6.62 20.74 13.31
CA ASP A 364 -6.46 22.16 13.65
C ASP A 364 -7.18 22.63 14.95
N GLY A 365 -6.83 21.98 16.09
CA GLY A 365 -7.42 22.28 17.40
C GLY A 365 -8.80 21.66 17.65
N GLY A 366 -9.37 20.94 16.68
CA GLY A 366 -10.60 20.16 16.85
C GLY A 366 -10.45 19.05 17.87
N LYS A 367 -11.58 18.45 18.24
CA LYS A 367 -11.64 17.30 19.16
C LYS A 367 -12.33 16.13 18.47
N VAL A 368 -11.86 14.93 18.75
CA VAL A 368 -12.55 13.70 18.35
C VAL A 368 -13.95 13.70 18.96
N HIS A 369 -14.94 13.41 18.13
CA HIS A 369 -16.34 13.32 18.53
C HIS A 369 -16.51 12.27 19.64
N GLU A 370 -17.35 12.54 20.63
CA GLU A 370 -17.50 11.71 21.83
C GLU A 370 -17.84 10.22 21.56
N ASN A 371 -18.48 9.93 20.43
CA ASN A 371 -18.86 8.58 20.02
C ASN A 371 -17.80 7.89 19.17
N ILE A 372 -16.68 8.56 18.85
CA ILE A 372 -15.63 8.01 17.99
C ILE A 372 -14.44 7.52 18.82
N ASN A 373 -13.96 6.35 18.49
CA ASN A 373 -12.65 5.89 18.93
C ASN A 373 -11.67 6.00 17.74
N ALA A 374 -10.80 6.99 17.79
CA ALA A 374 -9.87 7.29 16.70
C ALA A 374 -8.44 6.90 17.06
N MET A 375 -7.73 6.27 16.12
CA MET A 375 -6.32 5.92 16.29
C MET A 375 -5.46 6.34 15.10
N VAL A 376 -4.20 6.64 15.39
CA VAL A 376 -3.15 6.93 14.41
C VAL A 376 -1.98 5.97 14.61
N VAL A 377 -1.61 5.28 13.54
CA VAL A 377 -0.52 4.31 13.54
C VAL A 377 0.50 4.69 12.47
N PRO A 378 1.66 5.25 12.86
CA PRO A 378 2.74 5.56 11.92
C PRO A 378 3.23 4.30 11.19
N GLY A 379 3.64 4.44 9.93
CA GLY A 379 4.08 3.32 9.10
C GLY A 379 5.43 2.73 9.49
N SER A 380 6.29 3.51 10.15
CA SER A 380 7.58 3.06 10.67
C SER A 380 7.95 3.80 11.97
N THR A 381 8.90 3.26 12.70
CA THR A 381 9.45 3.91 13.90
C THR A 381 10.13 5.24 13.55
N LEU A 382 10.72 5.36 12.34
CA LEU A 382 11.31 6.62 11.89
C LEU A 382 10.26 7.65 11.53
N VAL A 383 9.16 7.25 10.87
CA VAL A 383 8.00 8.15 10.64
C VAL A 383 7.42 8.61 11.96
N LYS A 384 7.26 7.70 12.95
CA LYS A 384 6.79 8.04 14.30
C LYS A 384 7.69 9.09 14.93
N LYS A 385 9.00 8.82 14.94
CA LYS A 385 9.98 9.77 15.49
C LYS A 385 9.91 11.12 14.81
N GLN A 386 9.87 11.16 13.47
CA GLN A 386 9.79 12.41 12.72
C GLN A 386 8.49 13.16 13.07
N ALA A 387 7.36 12.47 13.16
CA ALA A 387 6.09 13.07 13.54
C ALA A 387 6.14 13.67 14.98
N GLU A 388 6.80 13.00 15.91
CA GLU A 388 7.01 13.47 17.29
C GLU A 388 7.98 14.68 17.32
N ASP A 389 9.06 14.65 16.55
CA ASP A 389 10.00 15.77 16.42
C ASP A 389 9.30 17.04 15.83
N GLU A 390 8.31 16.85 14.94
CA GLU A 390 7.48 17.92 14.37
C GLU A 390 6.29 18.31 15.28
N GLY A 391 6.03 17.57 16.36
CA GLY A 391 4.93 17.82 17.31
C GLY A 391 3.55 17.36 16.80
N LEU A 392 3.47 16.55 15.76
CA LEU A 392 2.20 16.03 15.24
C LEU A 392 1.52 15.08 16.23
N ASP A 393 2.29 14.30 16.99
CA ASP A 393 1.80 13.48 18.10
C ASP A 393 0.92 14.30 19.06
N LYS A 394 1.37 15.51 19.43
CA LYS A 394 0.64 16.41 20.33
C LYS A 394 -0.67 16.89 19.73
N VAL A 395 -0.70 17.13 18.41
CA VAL A 395 -1.94 17.51 17.71
C VAL A 395 -2.95 16.37 17.83
N PHE A 396 -2.56 15.14 17.51
CA PHE A 396 -3.43 13.96 17.59
C PHE A 396 -3.86 13.65 19.02
N ILE A 397 -2.93 13.57 19.97
CA ILE A 397 -3.22 13.28 21.39
C ILE A 397 -4.15 14.34 21.98
N ASN A 398 -3.86 15.62 21.75
CA ASN A 398 -4.68 16.71 22.25
C ASN A 398 -6.10 16.70 21.65
N ALA A 399 -6.25 16.23 20.41
CA ALA A 399 -7.56 16.05 19.79
C ALA A 399 -8.31 14.83 20.36
N GLY A 400 -7.64 13.89 20.99
CA GLY A 400 -8.24 12.66 21.54
C GLY A 400 -8.03 11.41 20.71
N PHE A 401 -7.11 11.44 19.75
CA PHE A 401 -6.67 10.25 19.04
C PHE A 401 -5.73 9.41 19.92
N ASP A 402 -5.80 8.11 19.76
CA ASP A 402 -4.85 7.15 20.32
C ASP A 402 -3.60 7.08 19.43
N TRP A 403 -2.49 7.64 19.92
CA TRP A 403 -1.19 7.65 19.23
C TRP A 403 -0.44 6.35 19.48
N ARG A 404 -0.20 5.58 18.42
CA ARG A 404 0.28 4.20 18.49
C ARG A 404 1.74 4.02 18.09
N GLU A 405 2.29 2.84 18.38
CA GLU A 405 3.55 2.36 17.85
C GLU A 405 3.39 1.91 16.38
N ALA A 406 4.51 1.91 15.62
CA ALA A 406 4.50 1.63 14.20
C ALA A 406 4.17 0.17 13.86
N GLY A 407 3.33 -0.06 12.85
CA GLY A 407 2.97 -1.39 12.37
C GLY A 407 1.75 -1.38 11.45
N CYS A 408 1.35 -2.55 10.97
CA CYS A 408 0.16 -2.71 10.12
C CYS A 408 -1.14 -2.49 10.87
N SER A 409 -1.18 -2.79 12.19
CA SER A 409 -2.33 -2.53 13.05
C SER A 409 -3.64 -3.09 12.46
N MET A 410 -4.68 -2.26 12.46
CA MET A 410 -6.02 -2.59 11.97
C MET A 410 -6.09 -2.89 10.47
N CYS A 411 -5.05 -2.60 9.68
CA CYS A 411 -5.08 -2.83 8.22
C CYS A 411 -5.38 -4.31 7.85
N LEU A 412 -4.86 -5.27 8.61
CA LEU A 412 -5.09 -6.71 8.41
C LEU A 412 -5.85 -7.39 9.55
N GLY A 413 -5.92 -6.76 10.73
CA GLY A 413 -6.61 -7.34 11.89
C GLY A 413 -5.93 -8.62 12.44
N MET A 414 -4.61 -8.73 12.30
CA MET A 414 -3.80 -9.84 12.86
C MET A 414 -3.21 -9.55 14.23
N ASN A 415 -3.57 -8.43 14.83
CA ASN A 415 -3.19 -8.01 16.18
C ASN A 415 -4.47 -7.61 16.94
N PRO A 416 -4.37 -7.16 18.19
CA PRO A 416 -5.56 -6.75 18.97
C PRO A 416 -6.33 -5.55 18.44
N ASP A 417 -5.78 -4.81 17.47
CA ASP A 417 -6.43 -3.65 16.85
C ASP A 417 -7.46 -4.12 15.81
N ILE A 418 -8.65 -4.48 16.25
CA ILE A 418 -9.74 -4.98 15.40
C ILE A 418 -11.05 -4.23 15.68
N LEU A 419 -11.94 -4.23 14.70
CA LEU A 419 -13.32 -3.80 14.86
C LEU A 419 -14.15 -4.88 15.56
N ALA A 420 -15.03 -4.45 16.45
CA ALA A 420 -16.09 -5.32 16.94
C ALA A 420 -17.19 -5.50 15.86
N PRO A 421 -17.99 -6.59 15.94
CA PRO A 421 -19.10 -6.80 15.03
C PRO A 421 -20.06 -5.62 15.02
N GLY A 422 -20.36 -5.11 13.82
CA GLY A 422 -21.25 -3.97 13.62
C GLY A 422 -20.58 -2.59 13.69
N GLU A 423 -19.37 -2.47 14.27
CA GLU A 423 -18.65 -1.20 14.28
C GLU A 423 -18.31 -0.73 12.85
N ARG A 424 -18.49 0.56 12.61
CA ARG A 424 -18.25 1.24 11.35
C ARG A 424 -17.00 2.11 11.44
N CYS A 425 -16.08 1.93 10.50
CA CYS A 425 -14.79 2.59 10.50
C CYS A 425 -14.54 3.41 9.24
N ALA A 426 -14.12 4.67 9.40
CA ALA A 426 -13.43 5.42 8.36
C ALA A 426 -11.93 5.07 8.41
N SER A 427 -11.40 4.46 7.34
CA SER A 427 -10.08 3.85 7.34
C SER A 427 -9.22 4.30 6.17
N THR A 428 -7.97 4.63 6.43
CA THR A 428 -6.99 4.93 5.37
C THR A 428 -6.27 3.69 4.83
N SER A 429 -6.71 2.49 5.24
CA SER A 429 -6.19 1.22 4.70
C SER A 429 -6.53 1.05 3.20
N ASN A 430 -6.15 -0.09 2.63
CA ASN A 430 -6.28 -0.38 1.20
C ASN A 430 -7.41 -1.35 0.87
N ARG A 431 -7.88 -2.15 1.82
CA ARG A 431 -8.91 -3.18 1.63
C ARG A 431 -10.03 -3.09 2.65
N ASN A 432 -11.24 -3.39 2.19
CA ASN A 432 -12.46 -3.32 2.99
C ASN A 432 -13.39 -4.53 2.80
N TYR A 433 -12.86 -5.69 2.36
CA TYR A 433 -13.71 -6.87 2.26
C TYR A 433 -14.21 -7.34 3.63
N GLU A 434 -15.28 -8.12 3.63
CA GLU A 434 -15.93 -8.62 4.83
C GLU A 434 -14.95 -9.26 5.82
N GLY A 435 -14.95 -8.78 7.05
CA GLY A 435 -14.08 -9.27 8.12
C GLY A 435 -12.62 -8.79 8.08
N ARG A 436 -12.22 -7.98 7.10
CA ARG A 436 -10.81 -7.54 6.95
C ARG A 436 -10.22 -6.89 8.19
N GLN A 437 -10.95 -5.99 8.83
CA GLN A 437 -10.53 -5.27 10.03
C GLN A 437 -11.18 -5.83 11.32
N GLY A 438 -11.79 -6.99 11.23
CA GLY A 438 -12.51 -7.66 12.32
C GLY A 438 -13.82 -8.28 11.82
N VAL A 439 -14.18 -9.43 12.37
CA VAL A 439 -15.40 -10.15 11.96
C VAL A 439 -16.63 -9.28 12.18
N GLY A 440 -17.40 -9.04 11.11
CA GLY A 440 -18.60 -8.18 11.14
C GLY A 440 -18.29 -6.67 11.18
N GLY A 441 -17.04 -6.26 11.11
CA GLY A 441 -16.62 -4.86 11.03
C GLY A 441 -16.93 -4.26 9.66
N ARG A 442 -17.36 -3.00 9.62
CA ARG A 442 -17.80 -2.28 8.42
C ARG A 442 -16.80 -1.18 8.08
N THR A 443 -15.99 -1.39 7.05
CA THR A 443 -14.87 -0.50 6.71
C THR A 443 -15.17 0.33 5.47
N HIS A 444 -15.01 1.66 5.58
CA HIS A 444 -15.04 2.60 4.48
C HIS A 444 -13.62 3.11 4.22
N LEU A 445 -13.11 2.91 3.01
CA LEU A 445 -11.82 3.43 2.58
C LEU A 445 -11.94 4.90 2.23
N VAL A 446 -11.07 5.73 2.83
CA VAL A 446 -11.05 7.17 2.66
C VAL A 446 -9.62 7.72 2.70
N SER A 447 -9.44 8.98 2.32
CA SER A 447 -8.17 9.71 2.48
C SER A 447 -7.87 10.05 3.95
N PRO A 448 -6.59 10.32 4.30
CA PRO A 448 -6.21 10.77 5.64
C PRO A 448 -6.95 12.03 6.09
N GLN A 449 -7.16 12.98 5.19
CA GLN A 449 -7.90 14.20 5.45
C GLN A 449 -9.37 13.92 5.78
N MET A 450 -10.01 13.05 5.00
CA MET A 450 -11.39 12.68 5.24
C MET A 450 -11.55 11.85 6.53
N ALA A 451 -10.60 10.96 6.83
CA ALA A 451 -10.59 10.23 8.10
C ALA A 451 -10.47 11.18 9.31
N ALA A 452 -9.56 12.16 9.24
CA ALA A 452 -9.39 13.16 10.29
C ALA A 452 -10.65 14.02 10.48
N ALA A 453 -11.25 14.48 9.38
CA ALA A 453 -12.50 15.24 9.41
C ALA A 453 -13.67 14.42 10.00
N ALA A 454 -13.76 13.15 9.61
CA ALA A 454 -14.77 12.23 10.12
C ALA A 454 -14.60 11.95 11.62
N ALA A 455 -13.36 11.90 12.12
CA ALA A 455 -13.10 11.74 13.56
C ALA A 455 -13.66 12.91 14.39
N ILE A 456 -13.57 14.13 13.88
CA ILE A 456 -14.05 15.34 14.57
C ILE A 456 -15.58 15.43 14.53
N ASN A 457 -16.20 15.06 13.40
CA ASN A 457 -17.62 15.28 13.17
C ASN A 457 -18.51 14.08 13.56
N GLY A 458 -17.97 12.86 13.67
CA GLY A 458 -18.73 11.64 13.93
C GLY A 458 -19.36 11.01 12.70
N PHE A 459 -19.20 11.63 11.53
CA PHE A 459 -19.69 11.19 10.22
C PHE A 459 -18.81 11.77 9.11
N PHE A 460 -18.97 11.29 7.87
CA PHE A 460 -18.21 11.80 6.72
C PHE A 460 -18.66 13.22 6.35
N ILE A 461 -17.70 14.09 6.06
CA ILE A 461 -17.95 15.45 5.56
C ILE A 461 -17.13 15.70 4.30
N ASP A 462 -17.56 16.64 3.49
CA ASP A 462 -16.80 17.11 2.35
C ASP A 462 -15.63 17.99 2.81
N VAL A 463 -14.42 17.44 2.74
CA VAL A 463 -13.22 18.18 3.17
C VAL A 463 -12.92 19.42 2.32
N ARG A 464 -13.59 19.58 1.16
CA ARG A 464 -13.48 20.78 0.33
C ARG A 464 -14.19 21.99 0.98
N GLU A 465 -15.16 21.74 1.83
CA GLU A 465 -15.96 22.74 2.55
C GLU A 465 -15.38 23.08 3.94
N SER A 466 -14.42 22.28 4.44
CA SER A 466 -13.75 22.58 5.70
C SER A 466 -12.83 23.78 5.55
N ASN A 467 -12.90 24.73 6.50
CA ASN A 467 -12.07 25.94 6.51
C ASN A 467 -10.59 25.65 6.70
#